data_6d914a8800e908a59637d856fb4422b1
#
_entry.id   6d914a8800e908a59637d856fb4422b1
#
_cell.length_a   1.000
_cell.length_b   1.000
_cell.length_c   1.000
_cell.angle_alpha   90.00
_cell.angle_beta   90.00
_cell.angle_gamma   90.00
#
_symmetry.space_group_name_H-M   'P 1'
#
loop_
_entity.id
_entity.type
_entity.pdbx_description
1 polymer ?
#
loop_
_entity_poly.entity_id
_entity_poly.type
_entity_poly.pdbx_seq_one_letter_code
_entity_poly.pdbx_strand_id
1 'polypeptide(L)'
;YFNYKEFETNFADRKCKIITSIAMFYDLDDPNSFVNDVKKCLDENGIWILQMAYLPSMLEKNAFDNIGHEHIEYYSFKSLNHLIEKHGLTIFDVQINDVYGGSIRAYIKLKENTSLNITSAIDDILNFEKKLGLDKKFVYEEFASRVNKIKEKTLNFLKNETQNGKIIYGYGASTK
;
A
#
# COMPACT_ATOMS: atom_id res chain seq x y z
N TYR A 1 15.82 -12.80 -1.44
CA TYR A 1 14.59 -12.18 -1.96
C TYR A 1 13.68 -13.28 -2.53
N PHE A 2 12.34 -13.12 -2.36
CA PHE A 2 11.38 -14.06 -2.90
C PHE A 2 11.38 -14.01 -4.44
N ASN A 3 11.44 -15.19 -5.07
CA ASN A 3 11.17 -15.40 -6.50
C ASN A 3 10.72 -16.84 -6.73
N TYR A 4 10.05 -17.09 -7.86
CA TYR A 4 9.51 -18.41 -8.16
C TYR A 4 10.60 -19.49 -8.28
N LYS A 5 11.76 -19.16 -8.83
CA LYS A 5 12.86 -20.11 -9.01
C LYS A 5 13.36 -20.68 -7.67
N GLU A 6 13.56 -19.80 -6.67
CA GLU A 6 13.93 -20.23 -5.33
C GLU A 6 12.82 -21.06 -4.66
N PHE A 7 11.57 -20.67 -4.85
CA PHE A 7 10.43 -21.41 -4.34
C PHE A 7 10.39 -22.82 -4.97
N GLU A 8 10.46 -22.93 -6.28
CA GLU A 8 10.44 -24.20 -7.02
C GLU A 8 11.60 -25.13 -6.61
N THR A 9 12.82 -24.56 -6.45
CA THR A 9 14.00 -25.30 -6.01
C THR A 9 13.80 -25.95 -4.64
N ASN A 10 13.14 -25.25 -3.70
CA ASN A 10 12.99 -25.71 -2.33
C ASN A 10 11.72 -26.55 -2.08
N PHE A 11 10.68 -26.34 -2.88
CA PHE A 11 9.36 -26.93 -2.64
C PHE A 11 8.83 -27.77 -3.82
N ALA A 12 9.57 -27.86 -4.92
CA ALA A 12 9.21 -28.59 -6.12
C ALA A 12 7.80 -28.18 -6.65
N ASP A 13 6.95 -29.15 -6.96
CA ASP A 13 5.60 -28.91 -7.52
C ASP A 13 4.55 -28.45 -6.49
N ARG A 14 4.95 -28.18 -5.26
CA ARG A 14 4.01 -27.71 -4.24
C ARG A 14 3.45 -26.35 -4.57
N LYS A 15 2.18 -26.12 -4.20
CA LYS A 15 1.49 -24.84 -4.32
C LYS A 15 1.06 -24.36 -2.95
N CYS A 16 0.96 -23.02 -2.83
CA CYS A 16 0.58 -22.39 -1.58
C CYS A 16 -0.93 -22.17 -1.52
N LYS A 17 -1.57 -22.62 -0.47
CA LYS A 17 -2.97 -22.29 -0.18
C LYS A 17 -3.12 -20.87 0.32
N ILE A 18 -2.11 -20.34 1.02
CA ILE A 18 -2.07 -18.96 1.50
C ILE A 18 -0.67 -18.41 1.25
N ILE A 19 -0.63 -17.23 0.63
CA ILE A 19 0.57 -16.40 0.51
C ILE A 19 0.27 -15.07 1.18
N THR A 20 1.22 -14.51 1.92
CA THR A 20 1.09 -13.19 2.54
C THR A 20 2.25 -12.30 2.13
N SER A 21 1.95 -11.03 1.80
CA SER A 21 2.93 -9.98 1.55
C SER A 21 2.51 -8.75 2.34
N ILE A 22 3.30 -8.37 3.34
CA ILE A 22 2.91 -7.32 4.29
C ILE A 22 4.02 -6.27 4.35
N ALA A 23 3.64 -5.00 4.09
CA ALA A 23 4.49 -3.82 4.21
C ALA A 23 5.81 -3.93 3.41
N MET A 24 5.74 -4.37 2.14
CA MET A 24 6.92 -4.51 1.27
C MET A 24 6.65 -4.28 -0.22
N PHE A 25 5.40 -4.34 -0.65
CA PHE A 25 5.05 -4.35 -2.07
C PHE A 25 5.35 -3.01 -2.78
N TYR A 26 5.27 -1.91 -2.05
CA TYR A 26 5.58 -0.55 -2.52
C TYR A 26 7.09 -0.27 -2.65
N ASP A 27 7.94 -1.20 -2.19
CA ASP A 27 9.40 -1.10 -2.26
C ASP A 27 9.98 -1.93 -3.43
N LEU A 28 9.13 -2.54 -4.24
CA LEU A 28 9.57 -3.43 -5.32
C LEU A 28 9.97 -2.64 -6.57
N ASP A 29 11.18 -2.90 -7.08
CA ASP A 29 11.63 -2.37 -8.37
C ASP A 29 10.83 -2.91 -9.56
N ASP A 30 10.37 -4.16 -9.47
CA ASP A 30 9.56 -4.83 -10.50
C ASP A 30 8.36 -5.56 -9.89
N PRO A 31 7.27 -4.85 -9.61
CA PRO A 31 6.05 -5.45 -9.09
C PRO A 31 5.39 -6.43 -10.07
N ASN A 32 5.59 -6.26 -11.38
CA ASN A 32 5.06 -7.18 -12.38
C ASN A 32 5.68 -8.58 -12.26
N SER A 33 7.01 -8.65 -12.14
CA SER A 33 7.72 -9.91 -11.94
C SER A 33 7.29 -10.58 -10.64
N PHE A 34 7.20 -9.82 -9.55
CA PHE A 34 6.76 -10.33 -8.25
C PHE A 34 5.34 -10.93 -8.30
N VAL A 35 4.37 -10.21 -8.89
CA VAL A 35 2.98 -10.68 -9.04
C VAL A 35 2.93 -11.97 -9.86
N ASN A 36 3.71 -12.03 -10.96
CA ASN A 36 3.79 -13.24 -11.78
C ASN A 36 4.37 -14.44 -11.02
N ASP A 37 5.37 -14.22 -10.19
CA ASP A 37 5.98 -15.27 -9.38
C ASP A 37 5.05 -15.74 -8.24
N VAL A 38 4.33 -14.83 -7.58
CA VAL A 38 3.27 -15.17 -6.64
C VAL A 38 2.19 -16.03 -7.30
N LYS A 39 1.74 -15.63 -8.50
CA LYS A 39 0.76 -16.41 -9.28
C LYS A 39 1.21 -17.84 -9.52
N LYS A 40 2.48 -18.04 -9.90
CA LYS A 40 3.03 -19.38 -10.14
C LYS A 40 3.10 -20.23 -8.86
N CYS A 41 3.28 -19.61 -7.70
CA CYS A 41 3.32 -20.31 -6.41
C CYS A 41 1.93 -20.63 -5.87
N LEU A 42 0.89 -19.90 -6.29
CA LEU A 42 -0.45 -20.01 -5.73
C LEU A 42 -1.14 -21.29 -6.21
N ASP A 43 -1.83 -21.95 -5.27
CA ASP A 43 -2.72 -23.08 -5.57
C ASP A 43 -3.98 -22.60 -6.32
N GLU A 44 -4.62 -23.49 -7.08
CA GLU A 44 -5.87 -23.16 -7.82
C GLU A 44 -6.98 -22.60 -6.94
N ASN A 45 -7.06 -23.04 -5.67
CA ASN A 45 -7.99 -22.52 -4.65
C ASN A 45 -7.27 -21.67 -3.58
N GLY A 46 -6.04 -21.24 -3.87
CA GLY A 46 -5.23 -20.47 -2.95
C GLY A 46 -5.63 -18.99 -2.91
N ILE A 47 -5.22 -18.32 -1.85
CA ILE A 47 -5.43 -16.89 -1.61
C ILE A 47 -4.09 -16.21 -1.34
N TRP A 48 -3.85 -15.10 -2.02
CA TRP A 48 -2.78 -14.17 -1.68
C TRP A 48 -3.35 -12.98 -0.91
N ILE A 49 -2.81 -12.73 0.27
CA ILE A 49 -3.17 -11.60 1.13
C ILE A 49 -2.06 -10.56 1.03
N LEU A 50 -2.37 -9.42 0.45
CA LEU A 50 -1.47 -8.30 0.27
C LEU A 50 -1.90 -7.14 1.17
N GLN A 51 -1.02 -6.69 2.08
CA GLN A 51 -1.27 -5.51 2.89
C GLN A 51 -0.15 -4.50 2.70
N MET A 52 -0.51 -3.24 2.46
CA MET A 52 0.43 -2.16 2.24
C MET A 52 -0.17 -0.79 2.54
N ALA A 53 0.68 0.25 2.57
CA ALA A 53 0.25 1.64 2.66
C ALA A 53 -0.75 1.98 1.53
N TYR A 54 -1.76 2.78 1.87
CA TYR A 54 -2.85 3.14 0.97
C TYR A 54 -2.82 4.63 0.66
N LEU A 55 -2.59 4.98 -0.59
CA LEU A 55 -2.47 6.38 -1.04
C LEU A 55 -3.62 7.30 -0.58
N PRO A 56 -4.90 6.93 -0.72
CA PRO A 56 -5.99 7.76 -0.21
C PRO A 56 -5.89 8.06 1.28
N SER A 57 -5.59 7.06 2.11
CA SER A 57 -5.42 7.26 3.55
C SER A 57 -4.23 8.18 3.87
N MET A 58 -3.13 8.05 3.13
CA MET A 58 -1.97 8.93 3.26
C MET A 58 -2.36 10.40 2.98
N LEU A 59 -3.11 10.63 1.90
CA LEU A 59 -3.55 11.97 1.52
C LEU A 59 -4.53 12.56 2.55
N GLU A 60 -5.52 11.80 3.02
CA GLU A 60 -6.52 12.25 3.98
C GLU A 60 -5.92 12.56 5.37
N LYS A 61 -5.06 11.69 5.86
CA LYS A 61 -4.45 11.79 7.19
C LYS A 61 -3.19 12.65 7.23
N ASN A 62 -2.76 13.19 6.10
CA ASN A 62 -1.49 13.90 5.94
C ASN A 62 -0.28 13.08 6.42
N ALA A 63 -0.27 11.78 6.16
CA ALA A 63 0.80 10.87 6.56
C ALA A 63 2.00 10.98 5.60
N PHE A 64 2.58 12.21 5.54
CA PHE A 64 3.71 12.53 4.66
C PHE A 64 5.02 11.83 5.07
N ASP A 65 5.09 11.29 6.26
CA ASP A 65 6.19 10.43 6.74
C ASP A 65 6.30 9.11 5.95
N ASN A 66 5.24 8.72 5.22
CA ASN A 66 5.31 7.62 4.25
C ASN A 66 6.09 7.99 2.98
N ILE A 67 6.39 9.28 2.75
CA ILE A 67 7.20 9.72 1.60
C ILE A 67 8.67 9.52 1.95
N GLY A 68 9.22 8.41 1.52
CA GLY A 68 10.62 8.03 1.75
C GLY A 68 11.25 7.47 0.49
N HIS A 69 12.58 7.43 0.45
CA HIS A 69 13.34 6.91 -0.69
C HIS A 69 13.16 5.40 -0.89
N GLU A 70 12.72 4.67 0.14
CA GLU A 70 12.45 3.23 0.09
C GLU A 70 11.08 2.94 -0.54
N HIS A 71 10.10 3.86 -0.40
CA HIS A 71 8.79 3.72 -0.97
C HIS A 71 8.76 4.22 -2.41
N ILE A 72 9.02 3.32 -3.34
CA ILE A 72 9.15 3.65 -4.77
C ILE A 72 7.78 3.98 -5.38
N GLU A 73 6.70 3.33 -4.90
CA GLU A 73 5.36 3.44 -5.45
C GLU A 73 4.29 3.71 -4.38
N TYR A 74 3.24 4.43 -4.77
CA TYR A 74 2.09 4.76 -3.91
C TYR A 74 0.81 4.28 -4.59
N TYR A 75 0.22 3.21 -4.04
CA TYR A 75 -0.91 2.54 -4.67
C TYR A 75 -2.26 3.10 -4.22
N SER A 76 -3.11 3.41 -5.21
CA SER A 76 -4.56 3.41 -5.06
C SER A 76 -5.10 1.98 -5.27
N PHE A 77 -6.32 1.70 -4.86
CA PHE A 77 -6.96 0.42 -5.19
C PHE A 77 -7.08 0.22 -6.71
N LYS A 78 -7.46 1.27 -7.44
CA LYS A 78 -7.58 1.22 -8.90
C LYS A 78 -6.27 0.84 -9.57
N SER A 79 -5.13 1.42 -9.16
CA SER A 79 -3.82 1.09 -9.75
C SER A 79 -3.38 -0.32 -9.38
N LEU A 80 -3.60 -0.73 -8.13
CA LEU A 80 -3.32 -2.09 -7.68
C LEU A 80 -4.17 -3.12 -8.44
N ASN A 81 -5.48 -2.89 -8.54
CA ASN A 81 -6.39 -3.80 -9.24
C ASN A 81 -6.01 -3.98 -10.71
N HIS A 82 -5.63 -2.88 -11.38
CA HIS A 82 -5.13 -2.96 -12.76
C HIS A 82 -3.88 -3.85 -12.89
N LEU A 83 -2.92 -3.69 -11.98
CA LEU A 83 -1.71 -4.52 -11.95
C LEU A 83 -2.05 -6.00 -11.73
N ILE A 84 -2.91 -6.30 -10.78
CA ILE A 84 -3.33 -7.66 -10.43
C ILE A 84 -4.07 -8.33 -11.59
N GLU A 85 -5.03 -7.64 -12.20
CA GLU A 85 -5.81 -8.15 -13.34
C GLU A 85 -4.93 -8.44 -14.58
N LYS A 86 -3.94 -7.59 -14.85
CA LYS A 86 -2.99 -7.78 -15.95
C LYS A 86 -2.29 -9.14 -15.90
N HIS A 87 -2.10 -9.69 -14.71
CA HIS A 87 -1.47 -10.99 -14.49
C HIS A 87 -2.47 -12.15 -14.37
N GLY A 88 -3.76 -11.94 -14.64
CA GLY A 88 -4.79 -12.98 -14.56
C GLY A 88 -5.10 -13.39 -13.12
N LEU A 89 -4.98 -12.45 -12.20
CA LEU A 89 -5.44 -12.56 -10.83
C LEU A 89 -6.65 -11.65 -10.62
N THR A 90 -7.36 -11.82 -9.51
CA THR A 90 -8.55 -11.01 -9.19
C THR A 90 -8.52 -10.67 -7.70
N ILE A 91 -8.67 -9.39 -7.37
CA ILE A 91 -8.95 -8.97 -5.99
C ILE A 91 -10.44 -9.24 -5.76
N PHE A 92 -10.77 -10.13 -4.83
CA PHE A 92 -12.15 -10.49 -4.56
C PHE A 92 -12.73 -9.85 -3.30
N ASP A 93 -11.85 -9.38 -2.41
CA ASP A 93 -12.25 -8.65 -1.19
C ASP A 93 -11.15 -7.66 -0.78
N VAL A 94 -11.53 -6.61 -0.05
CA VAL A 94 -10.61 -5.58 0.40
C VAL A 94 -11.05 -4.99 1.74
N GLN A 95 -10.07 -4.66 2.58
CA GLN A 95 -10.29 -4.01 3.87
C GLN A 95 -9.32 -2.83 4.03
N ILE A 96 -9.82 -1.75 4.60
CA ILE A 96 -8.99 -0.62 5.04
C ILE A 96 -8.78 -0.73 6.54
N ASN A 97 -7.58 -0.46 7.00
CA ASN A 97 -7.23 -0.45 8.43
C ASN A 97 -6.26 0.70 8.74
N ASP A 98 -6.01 0.95 10.03
CA ASP A 98 -5.20 2.08 10.50
C ASP A 98 -3.71 1.75 10.69
N VAL A 99 -3.27 0.57 10.28
CA VAL A 99 -1.86 0.17 10.40
C VAL A 99 -0.99 1.13 9.56
N TYR A 100 0.10 1.60 10.16
CA TYR A 100 1.05 2.55 9.53
C TYR A 100 0.40 3.82 8.94
N GLY A 101 -0.60 4.37 9.64
CA GLY A 101 -1.27 5.59 9.20
C GLY A 101 -2.39 5.37 8.16
N GLY A 102 -2.65 4.14 7.80
CA GLY A 102 -3.71 3.71 6.88
C GLY A 102 -3.20 2.76 5.81
N SER A 103 -3.68 1.53 5.87
CA SER A 103 -3.31 0.47 4.96
C SER A 103 -4.52 -0.12 4.26
N ILE A 104 -4.27 -0.62 3.06
CA ILE A 104 -5.18 -1.49 2.33
C ILE A 104 -4.73 -2.93 2.49
N ARG A 105 -5.69 -3.83 2.76
CA ARG A 105 -5.49 -5.27 2.71
C ARG A 105 -6.36 -5.84 1.61
N ALA A 106 -5.73 -6.36 0.57
CA ALA A 106 -6.39 -6.98 -0.57
C ALA A 106 -6.31 -8.51 -0.46
N TYR A 107 -7.42 -9.17 -0.75
CA TYR A 107 -7.52 -10.63 -0.84
C TYR A 107 -7.62 -11.00 -2.31
N ILE A 108 -6.64 -11.75 -2.78
CA ILE A 108 -6.40 -11.99 -4.20
C ILE A 108 -6.46 -13.48 -4.48
N LYS A 109 -7.07 -13.85 -5.59
CA LYS A 109 -7.19 -15.24 -6.06
C LYS A 109 -6.79 -15.34 -7.53
N LEU A 110 -6.60 -16.55 -8.02
CA LEU A 110 -6.53 -16.79 -9.48
C LEU A 110 -7.88 -16.37 -10.11
N LYS A 111 -7.83 -15.78 -11.30
CA LYS A 111 -9.04 -15.36 -12.02
C LYS A 111 -9.97 -16.55 -12.30
N GLU A 112 -9.40 -17.71 -12.54
CA GLU A 112 -10.09 -18.97 -12.81
C GLU A 112 -10.75 -19.58 -11.55
N ASN A 113 -10.36 -19.15 -10.35
CA ASN A 113 -10.97 -19.63 -9.11
C ASN A 113 -12.37 -19.05 -8.94
N THR A 114 -13.40 -19.87 -9.16
CA THR A 114 -14.81 -19.48 -9.02
C THR A 114 -15.40 -19.79 -7.64
N SER A 115 -14.62 -20.38 -6.72
CA SER A 115 -15.10 -20.76 -5.40
C SER A 115 -15.33 -19.58 -4.44
N LEU A 116 -14.72 -18.43 -4.73
CA LEU A 116 -14.82 -17.20 -3.93
C LEU A 116 -15.51 -16.11 -4.73
N ASN A 117 -16.58 -15.55 -4.20
CA ASN A 117 -17.30 -14.45 -4.83
C ASN A 117 -16.60 -13.11 -4.58
N ILE A 118 -16.73 -12.18 -5.52
CA ILE A 118 -16.32 -10.78 -5.34
C ILE A 118 -17.31 -10.13 -4.36
N THR A 119 -16.77 -9.46 -3.33
CA THR A 119 -17.61 -8.77 -2.32
C THR A 119 -17.98 -7.35 -2.78
N SER A 120 -18.97 -6.76 -2.15
CA SER A 120 -19.37 -5.35 -2.39
C SER A 120 -18.28 -4.34 -1.98
N ALA A 121 -17.31 -4.75 -1.15
CA ALA A 121 -16.20 -3.90 -0.75
C ALA A 121 -15.38 -3.38 -1.95
N ILE A 122 -15.37 -4.13 -3.05
CA ILE A 122 -14.71 -3.72 -4.29
C ILE A 122 -15.39 -2.50 -4.92
N ASP A 123 -16.72 -2.54 -5.03
CA ASP A 123 -17.48 -1.40 -5.56
C ASP A 123 -17.41 -0.20 -4.62
N ASP A 124 -17.46 -0.43 -3.32
CA ASP A 124 -17.40 0.61 -2.30
C ASP A 124 -16.07 1.37 -2.37
N ILE A 125 -14.93 0.67 -2.45
CA ILE A 125 -13.62 1.31 -2.53
C ILE A 125 -13.40 2.05 -3.86
N LEU A 126 -13.88 1.50 -4.98
CA LEU A 126 -13.82 2.18 -6.28
C LEU A 126 -14.65 3.46 -6.29
N ASN A 127 -15.85 3.43 -5.71
CA ASN A 127 -16.69 4.60 -5.57
C ASN A 127 -16.08 5.65 -4.63
N PHE A 128 -15.42 5.22 -3.55
CA PHE A 128 -14.69 6.09 -2.65
C PHE A 128 -13.55 6.80 -3.38
N GLU A 129 -12.66 6.07 -4.07
CA GLU A 129 -11.54 6.67 -4.82
C GLU A 129 -12.02 7.63 -5.93
N LYS A 130 -13.13 7.28 -6.60
CA LYS A 130 -13.75 8.16 -7.61
C LYS A 130 -14.22 9.48 -7.00
N LYS A 131 -14.82 9.45 -5.80
CA LYS A 131 -15.25 10.67 -5.09
C LYS A 131 -14.07 11.52 -4.64
N LEU A 132 -12.95 10.91 -4.25
CA LEU A 132 -11.72 11.63 -3.89
C LEU A 132 -11.08 12.34 -5.08
N GLY A 133 -11.32 11.87 -6.30
CA GLY A 133 -10.77 12.49 -7.50
C GLY A 133 -9.26 12.33 -7.63
N LEU A 134 -8.73 11.12 -7.36
CA LEU A 134 -7.29 10.83 -7.43
C LEU A 134 -6.67 11.05 -8.83
N ASP A 135 -7.49 11.23 -9.85
CA ASP A 135 -7.07 11.61 -11.21
C ASP A 135 -6.89 13.14 -11.36
N LYS A 136 -7.18 13.92 -10.33
CA LYS A 136 -7.13 15.37 -10.34
C LYS A 136 -5.89 15.89 -9.61
N LYS A 137 -5.15 16.78 -10.27
CA LYS A 137 -3.94 17.41 -9.72
C LYS A 137 -4.19 18.15 -8.40
N PHE A 138 -5.33 18.81 -8.27
CA PHE A 138 -5.64 19.62 -7.09
C PHE A 138 -5.63 18.81 -5.78
N VAL A 139 -5.97 17.53 -5.79
CA VAL A 139 -5.96 16.67 -4.60
C VAL A 139 -4.55 16.59 -4.00
N TYR A 140 -3.55 16.48 -4.86
CA TYR A 140 -2.15 16.43 -4.46
C TYR A 140 -1.61 17.82 -4.07
N GLU A 141 -2.05 18.86 -4.74
CA GLU A 141 -1.71 20.26 -4.40
C GLU A 141 -2.27 20.67 -3.04
N GLU A 142 -3.49 20.25 -2.72
CA GLU A 142 -4.08 20.45 -1.40
C GLU A 142 -3.32 19.67 -0.30
N PHE A 143 -2.94 18.43 -0.56
CA PHE A 143 -2.09 17.66 0.35
C PHE A 143 -0.76 18.38 0.60
N ALA A 144 -0.04 18.78 -0.45
CA ALA A 144 1.20 19.53 -0.33
C ALA A 144 1.02 20.84 0.47
N SER A 145 -0.09 21.55 0.24
CA SER A 145 -0.43 22.79 0.99
C SER A 145 -0.62 22.49 2.49
N ARG A 146 -1.33 21.39 2.83
CA ARG A 146 -1.53 21.00 4.23
C ARG A 146 -0.21 20.62 4.90
N VAL A 147 0.65 19.87 4.22
CA VAL A 147 1.99 19.49 4.72
C VAL A 147 2.85 20.73 4.97
N ASN A 148 2.85 21.71 4.03
CA ASN A 148 3.58 22.96 4.22
C ASN A 148 3.07 23.77 5.42
N LYS A 149 1.76 23.82 5.64
CA LYS A 149 1.18 24.46 6.84
C LYS A 149 1.60 23.76 8.14
N ILE A 150 1.70 22.44 8.15
CA ILE A 150 2.22 21.68 9.30
C ILE A 150 3.67 22.05 9.56
N LYS A 151 4.50 22.07 8.52
CA LYS A 151 5.91 22.50 8.60
C LYS A 151 6.04 23.89 9.20
N GLU A 152 5.33 24.87 8.68
CA GLU A 152 5.37 26.26 9.17
C GLU A 152 4.95 26.38 10.63
N LYS A 153 3.83 25.72 11.02
CA LYS A 153 3.38 25.70 12.41
C LYS A 153 4.42 25.10 13.35
N THR A 154 5.00 23.98 12.95
CA THR A 154 6.05 23.28 13.74
C THR A 154 7.29 24.18 13.90
N LEU A 155 7.79 24.78 12.81
CA LEU A 155 8.94 25.65 12.85
C LEU A 155 8.69 26.89 13.73
N ASN A 156 7.51 27.51 13.64
CA ASN A 156 7.17 28.67 14.47
C ASN A 156 7.06 28.28 15.94
N PHE A 157 6.45 27.14 16.26
CA PHE A 157 6.40 26.61 17.62
C PHE A 157 7.81 26.41 18.18
N LEU A 158 8.69 25.71 17.45
CA LEU A 158 10.06 25.43 17.88
C LEU A 158 10.86 26.73 18.10
N LYS A 159 10.73 27.71 17.20
CA LYS A 159 11.39 29.02 17.34
C LYS A 159 10.94 29.77 18.59
N ASN A 160 9.61 29.80 18.83
CA ASN A 160 9.06 30.49 20.01
C ASN A 160 9.55 29.82 21.32
N GLU A 161 9.53 28.49 21.40
CA GLU A 161 9.97 27.77 22.58
C GLU A 161 11.48 27.99 22.85
N THR A 162 12.30 28.01 21.79
CA THR A 162 13.73 28.30 21.91
C THR A 162 13.99 29.74 22.35
N GLN A 163 13.25 30.71 21.81
CA GLN A 163 13.36 32.12 22.24
C GLN A 163 12.94 32.33 23.70
N ASN A 164 12.04 31.49 24.22
CA ASN A 164 11.64 31.46 25.62
C ASN A 164 12.65 30.70 26.54
N GLY A 165 13.83 30.36 26.02
CA GLY A 165 14.92 29.71 26.79
C GLY A 165 14.72 28.21 27.01
N LYS A 166 13.76 27.55 26.31
CA LYS A 166 13.57 26.12 26.41
C LYS A 166 14.57 25.36 25.54
N ILE A 167 15.05 24.25 26.08
CA ILE A 167 15.89 23.29 25.33
C ILE A 167 14.98 22.26 24.69
N ILE A 168 15.15 22.06 23.38
CA ILE A 168 14.36 21.11 22.60
C ILE A 168 15.22 19.88 22.33
N TYR A 169 14.72 18.72 22.74
CA TYR A 169 15.33 17.42 22.46
C TYR A 169 14.54 16.68 21.39
N GLY A 170 15.28 16.08 20.45
CA GLY A 170 14.71 15.13 19.49
C GLY A 170 14.95 13.69 19.96
N TYR A 171 13.90 12.88 19.98
CA TYR A 171 13.99 11.44 20.14
C TYR A 171 13.55 10.77 18.86
N GLY A 172 14.51 10.26 18.10
CA GLY A 172 14.30 9.58 16.84
C GLY A 172 14.89 8.18 16.90
N ALA A 173 14.09 7.18 16.58
CA ALA A 173 14.51 5.78 16.51
C ALA A 173 13.85 5.08 15.32
N SER A 174 13.57 5.84 14.26
CA SER A 174 12.99 5.29 13.04
C SER A 174 14.05 4.55 12.23
N THR A 175 13.62 3.48 11.56
CA THR A 175 14.40 2.81 10.50
C THR A 175 14.28 3.51 9.15
N LYS A 176 13.49 4.56 9.09
CA LYS A 176 13.26 5.38 7.88
C LYS A 176 14.34 6.44 7.73
#